data_4bb4dea0fa662976036b33bab84239e1
#
_entry.id   4bb4dea0fa662976036b33bab84239e1
#
_cell.length_a   1.000
_cell.length_b   1.000
_cell.length_c   1.000
_cell.angle_alpha   90.00
_cell.angle_beta   90.00
_cell.angle_gamma   90.00
#
_symmetry.space_group_name_H-M   'P 1'
#
loop_
_entity.id
_entity.type
_entity.pdbx_description
1 polymer ?
#
loop_
_entity_poly.entity_id
_entity_poly.type
_entity_poly.pdbx_seq_one_letter_code
_entity_poly.pdbx_strand_id
1 'polypeptide(L)'
;MAQKGNLMTARADIRVLDATLRDGGLVNNFEFTDEFVSALYRANVKAGVDYMEFGYKASKELFDVNKFGKWKFCDEADIRAIVGENNSDMKIAVMADVGRCDYKNDILPKSESVIDMIRIATYVHQMPAAIDMIEDCKAKGYEVVCNIMAISNAKESDLEQALEMVANSSADGIYIVDSYGSLYPEQIREIADKYTEIAEAHGKYVGMHAHNNQQLAFANTIEATARGVSYLDATMMSMGRGAGNCALELLISFLKNPKYNIFPVMKFIEEHMIPLKEAGLVWGYDIPYLLTGRLNQHPSSAIDYMKETRTDYTNFYIDLLDK
;
A
#
# COMPACT_ATOMS: atom_id res chain seq x y z
N MET A 1 -20.90 23.43 17.76
CA MET A 1 -21.56 22.87 16.57
C MET A 1 -20.45 22.66 15.53
N ALA A 2 -20.14 21.44 15.16
CA ALA A 2 -19.23 21.22 14.04
C ALA A 2 -19.81 21.89 12.79
N GLN A 3 -19.03 22.74 12.14
CA GLN A 3 -19.43 23.35 10.90
C GLN A 3 -19.81 22.25 9.90
N LYS A 4 -20.98 22.41 9.24
CA LYS A 4 -21.42 21.53 8.15
C LYS A 4 -20.42 21.59 6.99
N GLY A 5 -19.36 20.86 7.00
CA GLY A 5 -18.25 20.89 6.04
C GLY A 5 -16.98 20.28 6.61
N ASN A 6 -16.90 20.10 7.92
CA ASN A 6 -15.75 19.49 8.60
C ASN A 6 -15.99 18.03 9.01
N LEU A 7 -16.96 17.34 8.40
CA LEU A 7 -17.11 15.91 8.60
C LEU A 7 -15.90 15.22 7.96
N MET A 8 -15.28 14.32 8.69
CA MET A 8 -14.16 13.49 8.23
C MET A 8 -14.43 12.88 6.84
N THR A 9 -15.64 12.37 6.61
CA THR A 9 -16.07 11.78 5.34
C THR A 9 -16.10 12.76 4.16
N ALA A 10 -16.12 14.07 4.42
CA ALA A 10 -16.21 15.12 3.39
C ALA A 10 -14.92 15.95 3.27
N ARG A 11 -13.83 15.54 3.90
CA ARG A 11 -12.53 16.22 3.79
C ARG A 11 -12.06 16.28 2.34
N ALA A 12 -11.76 17.47 1.85
CA ALA A 12 -11.32 17.71 0.47
C ALA A 12 -9.83 17.36 0.25
N ASP A 13 -9.05 17.28 1.32
CA ASP A 13 -7.63 16.94 1.30
C ASP A 13 -7.34 15.44 1.21
N ILE A 14 -8.37 14.59 1.38
CA ILE A 14 -8.20 13.13 1.26
C ILE A 14 -7.80 12.76 -0.17
N ARG A 15 -6.81 11.88 -0.24
CA ARG A 15 -6.34 11.22 -1.45
C ARG A 15 -6.43 9.72 -1.28
N VAL A 16 -7.02 9.05 -2.26
CA VAL A 16 -7.14 7.59 -2.29
C VAL A 16 -6.12 7.01 -3.26
N LEU A 17 -5.37 6.03 -2.80
CA LEU A 17 -4.44 5.27 -3.63
C LEU A 17 -4.95 3.83 -3.76
N ASP A 18 -5.11 3.37 -4.99
CA ASP A 18 -5.36 1.96 -5.29
C ASP A 18 -4.05 1.19 -5.42
N ALA A 19 -3.82 0.25 -4.51
CA ALA A 19 -2.67 -0.64 -4.49
C ALA A 19 -3.01 -2.07 -4.97
N THR A 20 -4.14 -2.27 -5.66
CA THR A 20 -4.62 -3.60 -6.10
C THR A 20 -3.56 -4.35 -6.90
N LEU A 21 -2.91 -3.68 -7.85
CA LEU A 21 -1.90 -4.29 -8.70
C LEU A 21 -0.61 -4.58 -7.93
N ARG A 22 -0.15 -3.64 -7.11
CA ARG A 22 1.10 -3.79 -6.36
C ARG A 22 1.01 -4.84 -5.26
N ASP A 23 0.01 -4.76 -4.38
CA ASP A 23 -0.11 -5.69 -3.25
C ASP A 23 -0.74 -7.02 -3.68
N GLY A 24 -1.71 -6.96 -4.61
CA GLY A 24 -2.27 -8.16 -5.24
C GLY A 24 -1.23 -8.98 -6.01
N GLY A 25 -0.20 -8.32 -6.56
CA GLY A 25 0.92 -9.01 -7.22
C GLY A 25 1.67 -9.98 -6.29
N LEU A 26 1.62 -9.75 -4.98
CA LEU A 26 2.19 -10.68 -3.99
C LEU A 26 1.39 -11.97 -3.83
N VAL A 27 0.17 -12.03 -4.38
CA VAL A 27 -0.70 -13.22 -4.36
C VAL A 27 -0.44 -14.12 -5.58
N ASN A 28 -0.13 -13.52 -6.74
CA ASN A 28 -0.01 -14.22 -8.03
C ASN A 28 1.33 -14.00 -8.73
N ASN A 29 2.38 -13.65 -8.01
CA ASN A 29 3.71 -13.33 -8.56
C ASN A 29 3.69 -12.22 -9.63
N PHE A 30 2.77 -11.25 -9.53
CA PHE A 30 2.59 -10.14 -10.48
C PHE A 30 2.15 -10.56 -11.89
N GLU A 31 1.58 -11.76 -12.00
CA GLU A 31 1.03 -12.31 -13.24
C GLU A 31 -0.37 -11.73 -13.51
N PHE A 32 -0.40 -10.49 -13.98
CA PHE A 32 -1.61 -9.82 -14.46
C PHE A 32 -1.50 -9.53 -15.95
N THR A 33 -2.56 -9.80 -16.69
CA THR A 33 -2.63 -9.49 -18.13
C THR A 33 -2.77 -7.99 -18.38
N ASP A 34 -2.32 -7.52 -19.52
CA ASP A 34 -2.46 -6.11 -19.91
C ASP A 34 -3.92 -5.67 -20.00
N GLU A 35 -4.81 -6.60 -20.36
CA GLU A 35 -6.26 -6.36 -20.37
C GLU A 35 -6.78 -6.06 -18.95
N PHE A 36 -6.41 -6.88 -17.96
CA PHE A 36 -6.77 -6.67 -16.56
C PHE A 36 -6.26 -5.31 -16.07
N VAL A 37 -4.97 -5.02 -16.29
CA VAL A 37 -4.34 -3.79 -15.81
C VAL A 37 -4.93 -2.56 -16.49
N SER A 38 -5.20 -2.63 -17.80
CA SER A 38 -5.86 -1.55 -18.55
C SER A 38 -7.31 -1.32 -18.07
N ALA A 39 -8.03 -2.40 -17.73
CA ALA A 39 -9.38 -2.28 -17.17
C ALA A 39 -9.35 -1.66 -15.77
N LEU A 40 -8.39 -2.07 -14.91
CA LEU A 40 -8.18 -1.50 -13.58
C LEU A 40 -7.85 0.00 -13.65
N TYR A 41 -6.91 0.38 -14.52
CA TYR A 41 -6.57 1.78 -14.74
C TYR A 41 -7.81 2.61 -15.13
N ARG A 42 -8.58 2.15 -16.13
CA ARG A 42 -9.79 2.85 -16.55
C ARG A 42 -10.88 2.92 -15.47
N ALA A 43 -11.00 1.87 -14.64
CA ALA A 43 -11.95 1.85 -13.52
C ALA A 43 -11.54 2.90 -12.47
N ASN A 44 -10.27 2.95 -12.09
CA ASN A 44 -9.74 3.91 -11.13
C ASN A 44 -9.89 5.37 -11.60
N VAL A 45 -9.56 5.67 -12.87
CA VAL A 45 -9.78 7.00 -13.46
C VAL A 45 -11.26 7.40 -13.36
N LYS A 46 -12.19 6.52 -13.74
CA LYS A 46 -13.64 6.80 -13.68
C LYS A 46 -14.18 6.88 -12.26
N ALA A 47 -13.53 6.17 -11.31
CA ALA A 47 -13.89 6.21 -9.89
C ALA A 47 -13.38 7.46 -9.18
N GLY A 48 -12.52 8.26 -9.82
CA GLY A 48 -11.91 9.46 -9.22
C GLY A 48 -10.82 9.15 -8.21
N VAL A 49 -10.21 7.96 -8.27
CA VAL A 49 -9.05 7.58 -7.46
C VAL A 49 -7.88 8.50 -7.79
N ASP A 50 -7.13 8.93 -6.76
CA ASP A 50 -6.07 9.92 -6.94
C ASP A 50 -4.76 9.32 -7.43
N TYR A 51 -4.46 8.08 -7.00
CA TYR A 51 -3.23 7.38 -7.36
C TYR A 51 -3.52 5.91 -7.66
N MET A 52 -2.82 5.35 -8.65
CA MET A 52 -2.76 3.91 -8.87
C MET A 52 -1.31 3.43 -8.75
N GLU A 53 -1.06 2.46 -7.86
CA GLU A 53 0.26 1.86 -7.67
C GLU A 53 0.40 0.60 -8.53
N PHE A 54 1.25 0.68 -9.56
CA PHE A 54 1.39 -0.37 -10.57
C PHE A 54 2.16 -1.60 -10.08
N GLY A 55 3.10 -1.41 -9.18
CA GLY A 55 3.93 -2.51 -8.69
C GLY A 55 5.24 -2.03 -8.10
N TYR A 56 6.29 -2.81 -8.31
CA TYR A 56 7.62 -2.51 -7.77
C TYR A 56 8.60 -2.09 -8.86
N LYS A 57 9.60 -1.29 -8.48
CA LYS A 57 10.87 -1.12 -9.18
C LYS A 57 11.90 -2.11 -8.63
N ALA A 58 11.61 -3.42 -8.73
CA ALA A 58 12.51 -4.44 -8.21
C ALA A 58 13.71 -4.67 -9.15
N SER A 59 14.91 -4.85 -8.58
CA SER A 59 16.12 -5.14 -9.34
C SER A 59 16.00 -6.50 -10.04
N LYS A 60 16.25 -6.53 -11.36
CA LYS A 60 16.29 -7.76 -12.16
C LYS A 60 17.50 -8.65 -11.85
N GLU A 61 18.50 -8.12 -11.15
CA GLU A 61 19.62 -8.91 -10.66
C GLU A 61 19.25 -9.73 -9.42
N LEU A 62 18.32 -9.23 -8.60
CA LEU A 62 17.87 -9.90 -7.37
C LEU A 62 16.63 -10.77 -7.58
N PHE A 63 15.80 -10.45 -8.56
CA PHE A 63 14.54 -11.14 -8.84
C PHE A 63 14.53 -11.70 -10.26
N ASP A 64 14.31 -13.01 -10.37
CA ASP A 64 14.28 -13.73 -11.64
C ASP A 64 13.05 -13.31 -12.47
N VAL A 65 13.29 -12.70 -13.62
CA VAL A 65 12.24 -12.24 -14.56
C VAL A 65 11.36 -13.37 -15.10
N ASN A 66 11.79 -14.63 -14.97
CA ASN A 66 10.99 -15.80 -15.37
C ASN A 66 10.06 -16.31 -14.27
N LYS A 67 10.22 -15.80 -13.04
CA LYS A 67 9.39 -16.19 -11.87
C LYS A 67 8.35 -15.15 -11.50
N PHE A 68 8.47 -13.94 -12.03
CA PHE A 68 7.59 -12.84 -11.70
C PHE A 68 7.12 -12.13 -12.97
N GLY A 69 5.85 -11.76 -12.99
CA GLY A 69 5.28 -10.92 -14.02
C GLY A 69 5.92 -9.51 -14.07
N LYS A 70 5.74 -8.83 -15.18
CA LYS A 70 6.39 -7.54 -15.49
C LYS A 70 6.09 -6.43 -14.48
N TRP A 71 4.97 -6.50 -13.76
CA TRP A 71 4.58 -5.53 -12.73
C TRP A 71 5.42 -5.61 -11.44
N LYS A 72 6.26 -6.66 -11.31
CA LYS A 72 7.33 -6.70 -10.30
C LYS A 72 8.45 -5.70 -10.59
N PHE A 73 8.65 -5.38 -11.86
CA PHE A 73 9.77 -4.54 -12.33
C PHE A 73 9.30 -3.16 -12.80
N CYS A 74 8.04 -3.04 -13.24
CA CYS A 74 7.43 -1.79 -13.70
C CYS A 74 8.32 -1.00 -14.65
N ASP A 75 8.80 -1.67 -15.73
CA ASP A 75 9.54 -0.97 -16.77
C ASP A 75 8.68 0.16 -17.36
N GLU A 76 9.30 1.27 -17.69
CA GLU A 76 8.62 2.45 -18.23
C GLU A 76 7.76 2.14 -19.45
N ALA A 77 8.27 1.28 -20.35
CA ALA A 77 7.56 0.86 -21.54
C ALA A 77 6.27 0.08 -21.25
N ASP A 78 6.28 -0.76 -20.19
CA ASP A 78 5.12 -1.54 -19.79
C ASP A 78 4.01 -0.66 -19.18
N ILE A 79 4.38 0.29 -18.33
CA ILE A 79 3.42 1.25 -17.76
C ILE A 79 2.86 2.12 -18.88
N ARG A 80 3.72 2.65 -19.77
CA ARG A 80 3.34 3.51 -20.89
C ARG A 80 2.43 2.79 -21.89
N ALA A 81 2.59 1.48 -22.08
CA ALA A 81 1.69 0.67 -22.92
C ALA A 81 0.24 0.65 -22.37
N ILE A 82 0.06 0.80 -21.05
CA ILE A 82 -1.26 0.84 -20.40
C ILE A 82 -1.85 2.25 -20.37
N VAL A 83 -1.06 3.24 -19.94
CA VAL A 83 -1.56 4.58 -19.61
C VAL A 83 -1.33 5.61 -20.71
N GLY A 84 -0.50 5.29 -21.72
CA GLY A 84 0.00 6.26 -22.71
C GLY A 84 0.82 7.35 -22.02
N GLU A 85 0.52 8.61 -22.30
CA GLU A 85 1.09 9.77 -21.61
C GLU A 85 0.30 10.20 -20.36
N ASN A 86 -0.59 9.33 -19.87
CA ASN A 86 -1.50 9.57 -18.74
C ASN A 86 -2.13 10.97 -18.74
N ASN A 87 -3.09 11.17 -19.64
CA ASN A 87 -3.84 12.43 -19.73
C ASN A 87 -4.99 12.54 -18.73
N SER A 88 -5.03 11.68 -17.68
CA SER A 88 -6.02 11.74 -16.59
C SER A 88 -5.48 12.54 -15.40
N ASP A 89 -6.37 12.91 -14.49
CA ASP A 89 -5.98 13.54 -13.22
C ASP A 89 -5.38 12.54 -12.22
N MET A 90 -5.52 11.22 -12.47
CA MET A 90 -4.98 10.18 -11.61
C MET A 90 -3.47 10.05 -11.81
N LYS A 91 -2.72 10.09 -10.73
CA LYS A 91 -1.27 9.93 -10.72
C LYS A 91 -0.84 8.46 -10.69
N ILE A 92 0.28 8.17 -11.32
CA ILE A 92 0.90 6.85 -11.36
C ILE A 92 1.96 6.72 -10.27
N ALA A 93 1.84 5.69 -9.45
CA ALA A 93 2.79 5.39 -8.39
C ALA A 93 3.45 4.02 -8.58
N VAL A 94 4.67 3.88 -8.09
CA VAL A 94 5.37 2.60 -7.96
C VAL A 94 6.10 2.53 -6.63
N MET A 95 6.28 1.32 -6.10
CA MET A 95 7.04 1.07 -4.89
C MET A 95 8.49 0.69 -5.20
N ALA A 96 9.40 1.17 -4.38
CA ALA A 96 10.82 0.85 -4.47
C ALA A 96 11.35 0.50 -3.06
N ASP A 97 11.68 -0.78 -2.86
CA ASP A 97 12.16 -1.28 -1.57
C ASP A 97 13.64 -0.98 -1.39
N VAL A 98 14.01 -0.46 -0.23
CA VAL A 98 15.41 -0.25 0.14
C VAL A 98 16.18 -1.58 0.10
N GLY A 99 17.29 -1.57 -0.63
CA GLY A 99 18.15 -2.76 -0.82
C GLY A 99 17.61 -3.79 -1.82
N ARG A 100 16.48 -3.52 -2.50
CA ARG A 100 15.87 -4.41 -3.51
C ARG A 100 15.60 -3.74 -4.86
N CYS A 101 16.01 -2.49 -5.00
CA CYS A 101 15.88 -1.67 -6.20
C CYS A 101 17.22 -1.02 -6.50
N ASP A 102 17.65 -1.05 -7.75
CA ASP A 102 18.73 -0.19 -8.23
C ASP A 102 18.15 1.17 -8.63
N TYR A 103 17.80 1.97 -7.61
CA TYR A 103 17.11 3.23 -7.81
C TYR A 103 17.87 4.25 -8.65
N LYS A 104 19.20 4.13 -8.69
CA LYS A 104 20.04 5.05 -9.48
C LYS A 104 19.86 4.82 -10.98
N ASN A 105 19.74 3.56 -11.40
CA ASN A 105 19.67 3.17 -12.79
C ASN A 105 18.25 2.82 -13.24
N ASP A 106 17.42 2.16 -12.40
CA ASP A 106 16.08 1.69 -12.78
C ASP A 106 14.98 2.78 -12.67
N ILE A 107 15.24 3.87 -11.91
CA ILE A 107 14.33 5.01 -11.82
C ILE A 107 14.87 6.14 -12.70
N LEU A 108 14.19 6.37 -13.83
CA LEU A 108 14.53 7.42 -14.79
C LEU A 108 14.27 8.82 -14.23
N PRO A 109 14.83 9.90 -14.80
CA PRO A 109 14.34 11.25 -14.51
C PRO A 109 12.84 11.39 -14.81
N LYS A 110 12.11 12.19 -13.99
CA LYS A 110 10.67 12.41 -14.18
C LYS A 110 10.31 12.89 -15.59
N SER A 111 11.17 13.68 -16.21
CA SER A 111 10.97 14.17 -17.60
C SER A 111 10.92 13.06 -18.65
N GLU A 112 11.36 11.85 -18.32
CA GLU A 112 11.40 10.69 -19.21
C GLU A 112 10.37 9.62 -18.78
N SER A 113 9.61 9.86 -17.70
CA SER A 113 8.72 8.88 -17.07
C SER A 113 7.29 9.36 -16.98
N VAL A 114 6.34 8.42 -17.13
CA VAL A 114 4.92 8.62 -16.83
C VAL A 114 4.58 8.41 -15.36
N ILE A 115 5.53 7.89 -14.56
CA ILE A 115 5.39 7.73 -13.13
C ILE A 115 5.44 9.11 -12.47
N ASP A 116 4.56 9.36 -11.49
CA ASP A 116 4.47 10.62 -10.75
C ASP A 116 5.04 10.50 -9.35
N MET A 117 4.84 9.35 -8.69
CA MET A 117 5.21 9.13 -7.29
C MET A 117 6.07 7.87 -7.14
N ILE A 118 7.18 8.01 -6.40
CA ILE A 118 7.98 6.89 -5.92
C ILE A 118 7.69 6.67 -4.43
N ARG A 119 7.23 5.46 -4.08
CA ARG A 119 6.94 5.06 -2.71
C ARG A 119 8.08 4.20 -2.18
N ILE A 120 8.90 4.77 -1.30
CA ILE A 120 10.08 4.10 -0.76
C ILE A 120 9.66 3.28 0.45
N ALA A 121 9.78 1.95 0.35
CA ALA A 121 9.49 1.02 1.44
C ALA A 121 10.78 0.68 2.20
N THR A 122 10.75 0.83 3.52
CA THR A 122 11.91 0.67 4.39
C THR A 122 11.51 0.16 5.78
N TYR A 123 12.45 -0.46 6.47
CA TYR A 123 12.36 -0.73 7.90
C TYR A 123 13.11 0.35 8.69
N VAL A 124 12.78 0.53 9.97
CA VAL A 124 13.43 1.55 10.83
C VAL A 124 14.96 1.46 10.83
N HIS A 125 15.52 0.26 10.79
CA HIS A 125 16.98 0.03 10.78
C HIS A 125 17.66 0.34 9.44
N GLN A 126 16.89 0.56 8.36
CA GLN A 126 17.40 0.87 7.02
C GLN A 126 17.28 2.37 6.69
N MET A 127 16.86 3.19 7.64
CA MET A 127 16.51 4.58 7.41
C MET A 127 17.61 5.41 6.72
N PRO A 128 18.92 5.28 7.04
CA PRO A 128 19.95 6.04 6.33
C PRO A 128 19.94 5.78 4.81
N ALA A 129 19.80 4.51 4.39
CA ALA A 129 19.73 4.16 2.97
C ALA A 129 18.40 4.62 2.33
N ALA A 130 17.31 4.64 3.11
CA ALA A 130 16.03 5.20 2.65
C ALA A 130 16.15 6.71 2.36
N ILE A 131 16.84 7.46 3.21
CA ILE A 131 17.07 8.89 2.99
C ILE A 131 17.88 9.14 1.71
N ASP A 132 18.96 8.40 1.48
CA ASP A 132 19.75 8.51 0.24
C ASP A 132 18.87 8.27 -1.00
N MET A 133 17.96 7.31 -0.93
CA MET A 133 17.03 6.98 -2.00
C MET A 133 15.94 8.05 -2.19
N ILE A 134 15.45 8.64 -1.09
CA ILE A 134 14.51 9.77 -1.11
C ILE A 134 15.13 10.95 -1.84
N GLU A 135 16.35 11.35 -1.44
CA GLU A 135 17.04 12.51 -2.01
C GLU A 135 17.33 12.32 -3.50
N ASP A 136 17.74 11.11 -3.93
CA ASP A 136 17.96 10.81 -5.34
C ASP A 136 16.66 10.90 -6.15
N CYS A 137 15.57 10.30 -5.68
CA CYS A 137 14.27 10.35 -6.35
C CYS A 137 13.69 11.78 -6.40
N LYS A 138 13.89 12.57 -5.35
CA LYS A 138 13.51 13.99 -5.34
C LYS A 138 14.34 14.79 -6.33
N ALA A 139 15.65 14.57 -6.41
CA ALA A 139 16.51 15.21 -7.40
C ALA A 139 16.12 14.87 -8.85
N LYS A 140 15.56 13.67 -9.07
CA LYS A 140 14.97 13.25 -10.36
C LYS A 140 13.61 13.89 -10.67
N GLY A 141 12.99 14.59 -9.71
CA GLY A 141 11.76 15.37 -9.88
C GLY A 141 10.45 14.68 -9.50
N TYR A 142 10.52 13.56 -8.77
CA TYR A 142 9.32 12.81 -8.34
C TYR A 142 8.67 13.39 -7.09
N GLU A 143 7.38 13.13 -6.92
CA GLU A 143 6.75 13.08 -5.61
C GLU A 143 7.26 11.82 -4.90
N VAL A 144 7.74 11.96 -3.65
CA VAL A 144 8.39 10.85 -2.93
C VAL A 144 7.80 10.70 -1.55
N VAL A 145 7.40 9.47 -1.20
CA VAL A 145 6.90 9.16 0.14
C VAL A 145 7.68 8.01 0.77
N CYS A 146 7.81 8.05 2.09
CA CYS A 146 8.46 7.01 2.87
C CYS A 146 7.44 6.11 3.56
N ASN A 147 7.46 4.83 3.22
CA ASN A 147 6.61 3.79 3.81
C ASN A 147 7.41 3.01 4.86
N ILE A 148 7.24 3.36 6.15
CA ILE A 148 7.94 2.68 7.24
C ILE A 148 7.19 1.39 7.56
N MET A 149 7.77 0.25 7.19
CA MET A 149 7.16 -1.07 7.32
C MET A 149 7.33 -1.65 8.72
N ALA A 150 6.42 -2.58 9.09
CA ALA A 150 6.44 -3.36 10.33
C ALA A 150 6.59 -2.50 11.60
N ILE A 151 5.92 -1.35 11.62
CA ILE A 151 5.99 -0.40 12.74
C ILE A 151 5.53 -1.03 14.06
N SER A 152 4.64 -2.02 14.01
CA SER A 152 4.16 -2.77 15.16
C SER A 152 5.26 -3.56 15.89
N ASN A 153 6.38 -3.86 15.21
CA ASN A 153 7.55 -4.56 15.76
C ASN A 153 8.73 -3.62 16.06
N ALA A 154 8.61 -2.34 15.71
CA ALA A 154 9.66 -1.37 15.96
C ALA A 154 9.66 -0.98 17.45
N LYS A 155 10.85 -0.75 18.01
CA LYS A 155 10.95 -0.08 19.31
C LYS A 155 10.51 1.38 19.13
N GLU A 156 9.84 1.92 20.13
CA GLU A 156 9.33 3.29 20.07
C GLU A 156 10.45 4.31 19.77
N SER A 157 11.59 4.21 20.47
CA SER A 157 12.74 5.09 20.25
C SER A 157 13.31 5.02 18.82
N ASP A 158 13.32 3.82 18.22
CA ASP A 158 13.84 3.63 16.87
C ASP A 158 12.87 4.20 15.83
N LEU A 159 11.56 4.06 16.09
CA LEU A 159 10.52 4.67 15.26
C LEU A 159 10.55 6.21 15.33
N GLU A 160 10.72 6.78 16.52
CA GLU A 160 10.85 8.22 16.71
C GLU A 160 12.06 8.78 15.95
N GLN A 161 13.21 8.12 16.08
CA GLN A 161 14.40 8.51 15.32
C GLN A 161 14.19 8.40 13.81
N ALA A 162 13.52 7.36 13.35
CA ALA A 162 13.20 7.18 11.93
C ALA A 162 12.27 8.28 11.42
N LEU A 163 11.25 8.64 12.18
CA LEU A 163 10.32 9.73 11.85
C LEU A 163 11.04 11.08 11.75
N GLU A 164 11.90 11.39 12.70
CA GLU A 164 12.74 12.59 12.67
C GLU A 164 13.63 12.64 11.41
N MET A 165 14.27 11.55 11.05
CA MET A 165 15.08 11.48 9.84
C MET A 165 14.26 11.75 8.58
N VAL A 166 13.08 11.11 8.42
CA VAL A 166 12.20 11.34 7.27
C VAL A 166 11.61 12.73 7.28
N ALA A 167 11.24 13.26 8.45
CA ALA A 167 10.72 14.61 8.59
C ALA A 167 11.73 15.66 8.10
N ASN A 168 13.01 15.48 8.38
CA ASN A 168 14.10 16.36 7.95
C ASN A 168 14.60 16.09 6.51
N SER A 169 14.11 15.06 5.83
CA SER A 169 14.44 14.77 4.43
C SER A 169 13.57 15.57 3.46
N SER A 170 13.85 15.43 2.17
CA SER A 170 13.04 16.03 1.10
C SER A 170 11.76 15.24 0.75
N ALA A 171 11.40 14.16 1.47
CA ALA A 171 10.17 13.43 1.25
C ALA A 171 8.93 14.34 1.34
N ASP A 172 7.91 14.09 0.52
CA ASP A 172 6.65 14.83 0.54
C ASP A 172 5.68 14.30 1.61
N GLY A 173 5.79 13.01 1.95
CA GLY A 173 4.92 12.38 2.94
C GLY A 173 5.52 11.16 3.63
N ILE A 174 4.89 10.75 4.74
CA ILE A 174 5.29 9.61 5.56
C ILE A 174 4.08 8.69 5.75
N TYR A 175 4.26 7.38 5.51
CA TYR A 175 3.17 6.41 5.61
C TYR A 175 3.27 5.55 6.87
N ILE A 176 2.15 5.43 7.56
CA ILE A 176 1.90 4.43 8.60
C ILE A 176 1.61 3.11 7.90
N VAL A 177 2.43 2.07 8.13
CA VAL A 177 2.25 0.77 7.48
C VAL A 177 2.04 -0.32 8.53
N ASP A 178 0.78 -0.75 8.71
CA ASP A 178 0.43 -1.92 9.50
C ASP A 178 0.67 -3.20 8.69
N SER A 179 1.96 -3.56 8.54
CA SER A 179 2.43 -4.64 7.66
C SER A 179 1.89 -6.02 8.02
N TYR A 180 1.51 -6.23 9.27
CA TYR A 180 1.04 -7.53 9.77
C TYR A 180 -0.45 -7.55 10.08
N GLY A 181 -1.14 -6.43 9.89
CA GLY A 181 -2.54 -6.28 10.25
C GLY A 181 -2.79 -6.59 11.73
N SER A 182 -1.84 -6.18 12.58
CA SER A 182 -1.79 -6.51 14.01
C SER A 182 -2.24 -5.37 14.91
N LEU A 183 -2.30 -4.15 14.40
CA LEU A 183 -2.64 -2.97 15.18
C LEU A 183 -4.15 -2.86 15.41
N TYR A 184 -4.53 -2.43 16.62
CA TYR A 184 -5.89 -2.10 17.00
C TYR A 184 -6.14 -0.58 16.86
N PRO A 185 -7.41 -0.14 16.78
CA PRO A 185 -7.73 1.27 16.59
C PRO A 185 -7.13 2.22 17.64
N GLU A 186 -7.03 1.81 18.91
CA GLU A 186 -6.37 2.62 19.94
C GLU A 186 -4.88 2.84 19.68
N GLN A 187 -4.17 1.83 19.16
CA GLN A 187 -2.76 1.95 18.78
C GLN A 187 -2.60 2.82 17.54
N ILE A 188 -3.49 2.66 16.56
CA ILE A 188 -3.51 3.53 15.36
C ILE A 188 -3.73 4.99 15.76
N ARG A 189 -4.58 5.27 16.74
CA ARG A 189 -4.79 6.63 17.26
C ARG A 189 -3.50 7.27 17.73
N GLU A 190 -2.77 6.60 18.61
CA GLU A 190 -1.51 7.09 19.17
C GLU A 190 -0.43 7.27 18.09
N ILE A 191 -0.31 6.29 17.20
CA ILE A 191 0.65 6.33 16.10
C ILE A 191 0.31 7.46 15.13
N ALA A 192 -0.95 7.61 14.75
CA ALA A 192 -1.39 8.64 13.82
C ALA A 192 -1.19 10.05 14.40
N ASP A 193 -1.48 10.26 15.70
CA ASP A 193 -1.22 11.53 16.37
C ASP A 193 0.28 11.87 16.31
N LYS A 194 1.18 10.91 16.61
CA LYS A 194 2.64 11.10 16.54
C LYS A 194 3.12 11.43 15.11
N TYR A 195 2.64 10.69 14.11
CA TYR A 195 3.02 10.91 12.71
C TYR A 195 2.52 12.26 12.19
N THR A 196 1.27 12.63 12.50
CA THR A 196 0.70 13.90 12.03
C THR A 196 1.37 15.10 12.69
N GLU A 197 1.66 15.05 13.98
CA GLU A 197 2.38 16.13 14.69
C GLU A 197 3.75 16.41 14.04
N ILE A 198 4.54 15.37 13.81
CA ILE A 198 5.87 15.49 13.20
C ILE A 198 5.77 15.95 11.74
N ALA A 199 4.86 15.37 10.97
CA ALA A 199 4.70 15.67 9.55
C ALA A 199 4.24 17.13 9.33
N GLU A 200 3.24 17.59 10.10
CA GLU A 200 2.74 18.97 10.02
C GLU A 200 3.82 19.99 10.34
N ALA A 201 4.67 19.73 11.34
CA ALA A 201 5.78 20.62 11.70
C ALA A 201 6.79 20.79 10.55
N HIS A 202 6.86 19.86 9.61
CA HIS A 202 7.78 19.85 8.47
C HIS A 202 7.08 20.01 7.10
N GLY A 203 5.78 20.35 7.10
CA GLY A 203 5.02 20.57 5.86
C GLY A 203 4.80 19.32 5.02
N LYS A 204 4.79 18.14 5.66
CA LYS A 204 4.57 16.83 5.00
C LYS A 204 3.15 16.32 5.26
N TYR A 205 2.68 15.42 4.39
CA TYR A 205 1.43 14.71 4.63
C TYR A 205 1.66 13.31 5.21
N VAL A 206 0.61 12.76 5.80
CA VAL A 206 0.62 11.41 6.35
C VAL A 206 -0.31 10.51 5.55
N GLY A 207 0.17 9.30 5.26
CA GLY A 207 -0.60 8.24 4.62
C GLY A 207 -0.79 7.02 5.53
N MET A 208 -1.77 6.18 5.20
CA MET A 208 -2.07 4.92 5.88
C MET A 208 -2.16 3.78 4.89
N HIS A 209 -1.42 2.70 5.16
CA HIS A 209 -1.52 1.40 4.49
C HIS A 209 -1.75 0.31 5.53
N ALA A 210 -2.94 -0.30 5.53
CA ALA A 210 -3.34 -1.26 6.53
C ALA A 210 -3.63 -2.64 5.94
N HIS A 211 -3.00 -3.69 6.49
CA HIS A 211 -3.36 -5.08 6.23
C HIS A 211 -4.52 -5.56 7.09
N ASN A 212 -5.23 -6.59 6.62
CA ASN A 212 -6.54 -6.99 7.12
C ASN A 212 -6.53 -8.29 7.94
N ASN A 213 -5.38 -8.67 8.53
CA ASN A 213 -5.21 -9.94 9.22
C ASN A 213 -6.21 -10.15 10.37
N GLN A 214 -6.54 -9.10 11.10
CA GLN A 214 -7.56 -9.08 12.16
C GLN A 214 -8.90 -8.47 11.70
N GLN A 215 -9.12 -8.31 10.39
CA GLN A 215 -10.29 -7.66 9.80
C GLN A 215 -10.50 -6.19 10.23
N LEU A 216 -9.43 -5.51 10.62
CA LEU A 216 -9.47 -4.13 11.12
C LEU A 216 -8.94 -3.09 10.13
N ALA A 217 -8.46 -3.49 8.94
CA ALA A 217 -7.83 -2.56 8.00
C ALA A 217 -8.69 -1.34 7.67
N PHE A 218 -10.00 -1.54 7.41
CA PHE A 218 -10.93 -0.44 7.15
C PHE A 218 -11.16 0.43 8.40
N ALA A 219 -11.39 -0.19 9.57
CA ALA A 219 -11.58 0.53 10.82
C ALA A 219 -10.35 1.36 11.20
N ASN A 220 -9.15 0.77 11.06
CA ASN A 220 -7.88 1.44 11.30
C ASN A 220 -7.63 2.61 10.33
N THR A 221 -8.00 2.45 9.06
CA THR A 221 -7.94 3.54 8.07
C THR A 221 -8.88 4.70 8.44
N ILE A 222 -10.09 4.41 8.94
CA ILE A 222 -11.02 5.43 9.44
C ILE A 222 -10.44 6.13 10.69
N GLU A 223 -9.90 5.38 11.66
CA GLU A 223 -9.31 5.97 12.86
C GLU A 223 -8.13 6.89 12.51
N ALA A 224 -7.24 6.44 11.63
CA ALA A 224 -6.14 7.27 11.12
C ALA A 224 -6.66 8.55 10.44
N THR A 225 -7.71 8.43 9.61
CA THR A 225 -8.36 9.58 8.96
C THR A 225 -8.92 10.58 9.98
N ALA A 226 -9.49 10.09 11.09
CA ALA A 226 -9.99 10.93 12.17
C ALA A 226 -8.88 11.72 12.88
N ARG A 227 -7.63 11.26 12.76
CA ARG A 227 -6.42 11.86 13.35
C ARG A 227 -5.63 12.73 12.37
N GLY A 228 -6.18 13.06 11.20
CA GLY A 228 -5.53 13.98 10.26
C GLY A 228 -4.87 13.29 9.07
N VAL A 229 -4.68 11.97 9.10
CA VAL A 229 -4.16 11.22 7.95
C VAL A 229 -5.02 11.48 6.72
N SER A 230 -4.38 11.80 5.59
CA SER A 230 -5.07 12.27 4.38
C SER A 230 -4.82 11.39 3.15
N TYR A 231 -3.78 10.58 3.12
CA TYR A 231 -3.51 9.65 2.03
C TYR A 231 -3.88 8.23 2.46
N LEU A 232 -4.81 7.60 1.77
CA LEU A 232 -5.44 6.35 2.19
C LEU A 232 -5.26 5.29 1.11
N ASP A 233 -4.51 4.23 1.44
CA ASP A 233 -4.33 3.09 0.57
C ASP A 233 -5.50 2.11 0.71
N ALA A 234 -5.94 1.56 -0.41
CA ALA A 234 -6.93 0.50 -0.45
C ALA A 234 -6.70 -0.42 -1.66
N THR A 235 -7.38 -1.54 -1.70
CA THR A 235 -7.35 -2.48 -2.83
C THR A 235 -8.75 -3.00 -3.13
N MET A 236 -9.05 -3.27 -4.41
CA MET A 236 -10.34 -3.83 -4.80
C MET A 236 -10.51 -5.23 -4.21
N MET A 237 -11.67 -5.47 -3.56
CA MET A 237 -11.97 -6.70 -2.80
C MET A 237 -10.89 -7.07 -1.78
N SER A 238 -10.23 -6.07 -1.18
CA SER A 238 -9.12 -6.28 -0.24
C SER A 238 -7.97 -7.11 -0.82
N MET A 239 -7.79 -7.21 -2.15
CA MET A 239 -6.77 -8.06 -2.74
C MET A 239 -5.37 -7.65 -2.27
N GLY A 240 -4.60 -8.61 -1.79
CA GLY A 240 -3.23 -8.36 -1.33
C GLY A 240 -2.65 -9.52 -0.55
N ARG A 241 -1.41 -9.37 -0.12
CA ARG A 241 -0.69 -10.39 0.64
C ARG A 241 -1.47 -10.80 1.90
N GLY A 242 -1.51 -12.11 2.16
CA GLY A 242 -2.16 -12.65 3.35
C GLY A 242 -3.66 -12.39 3.35
N ALA A 243 -4.16 -11.79 4.41
CA ALA A 243 -5.56 -11.43 4.55
C ALA A 243 -5.97 -10.20 3.71
N GLY A 244 -5.04 -9.64 2.93
CA GLY A 244 -5.28 -8.47 2.10
C GLY A 244 -5.22 -7.15 2.86
N ASN A 245 -5.90 -6.13 2.34
CA ASN A 245 -5.79 -4.73 2.75
C ASN A 245 -7.15 -4.11 3.09
N CYS A 246 -7.17 -2.80 3.34
CA CYS A 246 -8.40 -2.02 3.34
C CYS A 246 -9.12 -2.17 1.98
N ALA A 247 -10.42 -2.45 1.99
CA ALA A 247 -11.20 -2.61 0.77
C ALA A 247 -11.51 -1.26 0.13
N LEU A 248 -11.19 -1.08 -1.18
CA LEU A 248 -11.42 0.15 -1.91
C LEU A 248 -12.91 0.50 -2.00
N GLU A 249 -13.75 -0.48 -2.24
CA GLU A 249 -15.21 -0.32 -2.30
C GLU A 249 -15.80 0.16 -0.97
N LEU A 250 -15.26 -0.29 0.17
CA LEU A 250 -15.67 0.21 1.50
C LEU A 250 -15.19 1.65 1.71
N LEU A 251 -13.94 1.93 1.38
CA LEU A 251 -13.35 3.26 1.56
C LEU A 251 -14.08 4.32 0.73
N ILE A 252 -14.31 4.07 -0.56
CA ILE A 252 -15.02 4.99 -1.45
C ILE A 252 -16.48 5.17 -0.99
N SER A 253 -17.13 4.11 -0.49
CA SER A 253 -18.49 4.20 0.07
C SER A 253 -18.56 5.07 1.33
N PHE A 254 -17.52 5.05 2.14
CA PHE A 254 -17.42 5.86 3.35
C PHE A 254 -17.19 7.33 3.03
N LEU A 255 -16.36 7.64 2.03
CA LEU A 255 -16.04 9.01 1.64
C LEU A 255 -17.23 9.68 0.95
N LYS A 256 -17.51 10.95 1.34
CA LYS A 256 -18.61 11.77 0.79
C LYS A 256 -18.11 12.86 -0.15
N ASN A 257 -16.85 12.83 -0.54
CA ASN A 257 -16.34 13.71 -1.58
C ASN A 257 -16.94 13.29 -2.93
N PRO A 258 -17.64 14.20 -3.65
CA PRO A 258 -18.37 13.88 -4.88
C PRO A 258 -17.48 13.46 -6.05
N LYS A 259 -16.18 13.62 -5.94
CA LYS A 259 -15.25 13.12 -6.96
C LYS A 259 -15.18 11.59 -7.02
N TYR A 260 -15.45 10.92 -5.88
CA TYR A 260 -15.40 9.46 -5.82
C TYR A 260 -16.71 8.82 -6.25
N ASN A 261 -16.59 7.85 -7.15
CA ASN A 261 -17.71 7.11 -7.70
C ASN A 261 -17.49 5.60 -7.55
N ILE A 262 -18.32 4.94 -6.77
CA ILE A 262 -18.21 3.49 -6.53
C ILE A 262 -18.59 2.64 -7.75
N PHE A 263 -19.42 3.14 -8.68
CA PHE A 263 -19.97 2.34 -9.76
C PHE A 263 -18.88 1.70 -10.66
N PRO A 264 -17.84 2.42 -11.11
CA PRO A 264 -16.74 1.79 -11.87
C PRO A 264 -15.98 0.72 -11.09
N VAL A 265 -15.85 0.87 -9.76
CA VAL A 265 -15.21 -0.11 -8.88
C VAL A 265 -16.05 -1.40 -8.82
N MET A 266 -17.37 -1.27 -8.60
CA MET A 266 -18.27 -2.43 -8.57
C MET A 266 -18.26 -3.18 -9.90
N LYS A 267 -18.30 -2.44 -11.02
CA LYS A 267 -18.24 -3.03 -12.35
C LYS A 267 -16.92 -3.79 -12.58
N PHE A 268 -15.79 -3.22 -12.18
CA PHE A 268 -14.50 -3.91 -12.29
C PHE A 268 -14.46 -5.17 -11.40
N ILE A 269 -15.01 -5.12 -10.21
CA ILE A 269 -15.12 -6.28 -9.32
C ILE A 269 -15.89 -7.41 -9.99
N GLU A 270 -17.06 -7.11 -10.57
CA GLU A 270 -17.91 -8.08 -11.26
C GLU A 270 -17.20 -8.70 -12.47
N GLU A 271 -16.56 -7.88 -13.30
CA GLU A 271 -16.00 -8.30 -14.59
C GLU A 271 -14.60 -8.93 -14.47
N HIS A 272 -13.83 -8.63 -13.42
CA HIS A 272 -12.43 -9.04 -13.32
C HIS A 272 -12.05 -9.71 -12.00
N MET A 273 -12.52 -9.20 -10.83
CA MET A 273 -12.07 -9.75 -9.55
C MET A 273 -12.79 -11.04 -9.19
N ILE A 274 -14.10 -11.12 -9.44
CA ILE A 274 -14.87 -12.35 -9.23
C ILE A 274 -14.33 -13.48 -10.11
N PRO A 275 -14.11 -13.29 -11.43
CA PRO A 275 -13.50 -14.32 -12.27
C PRO A 275 -12.11 -14.81 -11.80
N LEU A 276 -11.27 -13.92 -11.23
CA LEU A 276 -9.99 -14.35 -10.65
C LEU A 276 -10.19 -15.32 -9.47
N LYS A 277 -11.17 -15.07 -8.59
CA LYS A 277 -11.50 -15.99 -7.49
C LYS A 277 -12.09 -17.31 -8.00
N GLU A 278 -12.95 -17.25 -9.00
CA GLU A 278 -13.54 -18.44 -9.63
C GLU A 278 -12.48 -19.29 -10.35
N ALA A 279 -11.44 -18.67 -10.88
CA ALA A 279 -10.27 -19.33 -11.45
C ALA A 279 -9.33 -19.94 -10.38
N GLY A 280 -9.65 -19.79 -9.09
CA GLY A 280 -8.92 -20.40 -7.98
C GLY A 280 -7.86 -19.53 -7.33
N LEU A 281 -7.75 -18.23 -7.67
CA LEU A 281 -6.85 -17.35 -6.96
C LEU A 281 -7.43 -17.00 -5.57
N VAL A 282 -6.65 -17.29 -4.52
CA VAL A 282 -7.09 -17.16 -3.13
C VAL A 282 -6.43 -15.97 -2.45
N TRP A 283 -7.22 -15.08 -1.89
CA TRP A 283 -6.81 -14.02 -0.99
C TRP A 283 -7.94 -13.66 -0.03
N GLY A 284 -7.60 -12.97 1.04
CA GLY A 284 -8.57 -12.50 2.04
C GLY A 284 -8.38 -13.18 3.39
N TYR A 285 -9.29 -12.87 4.31
CA TYR A 285 -9.25 -13.38 5.68
C TYR A 285 -9.31 -14.91 5.75
N ASP A 286 -8.43 -15.48 6.59
CA ASP A 286 -8.50 -16.87 7.05
C ASP A 286 -7.89 -16.96 8.44
N ILE A 287 -8.17 -18.05 9.19
CA ILE A 287 -7.70 -18.23 10.58
C ILE A 287 -6.18 -18.19 10.71
N PRO A 288 -5.36 -18.81 9.84
CA PRO A 288 -3.91 -18.70 9.91
C PRO A 288 -3.40 -17.23 9.88
N TYR A 289 -4.04 -16.37 9.10
CA TYR A 289 -3.69 -14.94 9.06
C TYR A 289 -4.10 -14.21 10.34
N LEU A 290 -5.25 -14.53 10.93
CA LEU A 290 -5.64 -14.01 12.24
C LEU A 290 -4.58 -14.36 13.29
N LEU A 291 -4.10 -15.61 13.30
CA LEU A 291 -3.13 -16.07 14.30
C LEU A 291 -1.79 -15.33 14.18
N THR A 292 -1.25 -15.18 12.97
CA THR A 292 -0.03 -14.40 12.75
C THR A 292 -0.22 -12.92 13.07
N GLY A 293 -1.37 -12.32 12.70
CA GLY A 293 -1.70 -10.93 13.04
C GLY A 293 -1.80 -10.71 14.55
N ARG A 294 -2.51 -11.60 15.27
CA ARG A 294 -2.62 -11.55 16.74
C ARG A 294 -1.26 -11.62 17.44
N LEU A 295 -0.32 -12.42 16.92
CA LEU A 295 1.02 -12.57 17.49
C LEU A 295 2.01 -11.53 16.96
N ASN A 296 1.56 -10.59 16.17
CA ASN A 296 2.40 -9.57 15.54
C ASN A 296 3.58 -10.17 14.75
N GLN A 297 3.29 -11.22 13.98
CA GLN A 297 4.27 -11.96 13.17
C GLN A 297 4.01 -11.78 11.67
N HIS A 298 5.09 -11.88 10.89
CA HIS A 298 4.99 -11.83 9.44
C HIS A 298 4.11 -12.99 8.91
N PRO A 299 3.20 -12.76 7.94
CA PRO A 299 2.22 -13.75 7.47
C PRO A 299 2.82 -14.93 6.68
N SER A 300 4.14 -14.99 6.47
CA SER A 300 4.80 -16.09 5.74
C SER A 300 4.45 -17.48 6.29
N SER A 301 4.46 -17.64 7.62
CA SER A 301 4.11 -18.90 8.26
C SER A 301 2.67 -19.32 7.97
N ALA A 302 1.73 -18.36 7.93
CA ALA A 302 0.34 -18.62 7.57
C ALA A 302 0.21 -18.98 6.07
N ILE A 303 0.92 -18.27 5.20
CA ILE A 303 0.94 -18.57 3.76
C ILE A 303 1.44 -19.98 3.50
N ASP A 304 2.52 -20.41 4.16
CA ASP A 304 3.09 -21.74 4.00
C ASP A 304 2.15 -22.81 4.57
N TYR A 305 1.57 -22.59 5.76
CA TYR A 305 0.58 -23.45 6.34
C TYR A 305 -0.62 -23.70 5.41
N MET A 306 -1.13 -22.65 4.77
CA MET A 306 -2.29 -22.75 3.86
C MET A 306 -1.95 -23.52 2.57
N LYS A 307 -0.72 -23.45 2.07
CA LYS A 307 -0.28 -24.26 0.92
C LYS A 307 -0.35 -25.75 1.20
N GLU A 308 -0.16 -26.16 2.46
CA GLU A 308 -0.23 -27.56 2.89
C GLU A 308 -1.67 -28.06 3.09
N THR A 309 -2.70 -27.21 2.89
CA THR A 309 -4.13 -27.54 3.06
C THR A 309 -4.46 -28.10 4.45
N ARG A 310 -3.73 -27.70 5.48
CA ARG A 310 -3.91 -28.11 6.87
C ARG A 310 -5.11 -27.41 7.50
N THR A 311 -5.72 -28.06 8.49
CA THR A 311 -6.85 -27.53 9.27
C THR A 311 -6.66 -27.67 10.78
N ASP A 312 -5.46 -28.05 11.24
CA ASP A 312 -5.08 -28.23 12.65
C ASP A 312 -4.63 -26.89 13.28
N TYR A 313 -5.50 -25.89 13.25
CA TYR A 313 -5.19 -24.51 13.71
C TYR A 313 -4.64 -24.41 15.14
N THR A 314 -5.05 -25.34 16.02
CA THR A 314 -4.52 -25.36 17.40
C THR A 314 -3.02 -25.68 17.42
N ASN A 315 -2.59 -26.69 16.65
CA ASN A 315 -1.18 -27.04 16.56
C ASN A 315 -0.40 -25.91 15.86
N PHE A 316 -0.94 -25.35 14.80
CA PHE A 316 -0.32 -24.19 14.13
C PHE A 316 -0.13 -23.01 15.09
N TYR A 317 -1.11 -22.75 15.97
CA TYR A 317 -0.98 -21.69 16.97
C TYR A 317 0.14 -21.97 17.97
N ILE A 318 0.26 -23.24 18.43
CA ILE A 318 1.36 -23.67 19.31
C ILE A 318 2.70 -23.48 18.61
N ASP A 319 2.82 -23.94 17.35
CA ASP A 319 4.04 -23.78 16.55
C ASP A 319 4.47 -22.29 16.38
N LEU A 320 3.51 -21.37 16.36
CA LEU A 320 3.78 -19.92 16.27
C LEU A 320 4.26 -19.33 17.62
N LEU A 321 3.82 -19.88 18.76
CA LEU A 321 4.24 -19.42 20.09
C LEU A 321 5.68 -19.84 20.42
N ASP A 322 6.18 -20.92 19.82
CA ASP A 322 7.53 -21.45 20.03
C ASP A 322 8.60 -20.77 19.15
N LYS A 323 8.19 -19.81 18.30
CA LYS A 323 9.07 -19.00 17.44
C LYS A 323 9.44 -17.66 18.05
#